data_e25d514b2db9210a719166c91306b009
#
_entry.id   e25d514b2db9210a719166c91306b009
#
_cell.length_a   1.000
_cell.length_b   1.000
_cell.length_c   1.000
_cell.angle_alpha   90.00
_cell.angle_beta   90.00
_cell.angle_gamma   90.00
#
_symmetry.space_group_name_H-M   'P 1'
#
loop_
_entity.id
_entity.type
_entity.pdbx_description
1 polymer ?
#
loop_
_entity_poly.entity_id
_entity_poly.type
_entity_poly.pdbx_seq_one_letter_code
_entity_poly.pdbx_strand_id
1 'polypeptide(L)'
;MLKNISVSSLRAGMFLQALDGSWLDHPFWKRSFLLCDDDIGKIVASGIKSVMIDTDKGLDENTQTSVTGRLSAEPDLAVEQPGESAPAAPGPTEALAPRKSVADEIEHAKRLFVSASAQMKLVFQQTRMGKAVSTTVMMPLVEAISASVIRNPHALTSVARLKQHDGYTYMHSVAVCALMTALACELERDEQTIREAGAAGLMHDIGKSLMRLNVLNKPGKLTAEEFEIAKTHPQDGWRLLQGANVSAGVLQVALHHHEKVDGSGYPHKLRGDAIPLFARMAAVCDVYDAVTSDRPYKAAWQPAEALRSMASWEGHFDKTIFAAFVKCIGIYPVGTLVRLESGHLAVVLDQNYGAICAPVVKKFFSTKSNQPVIPQVLNLEKAQGSDRIVRVEDPKAWNFPHLTGLWLNHIAL
;
A
#
# COMPACT_ATOMS: atom_id res chain seq x y z
N MET A 1 -7.70 33.02 0.82
CA MET A 1 -6.63 33.47 1.77
C MET A 1 -6.44 32.38 2.83
N LEU A 2 -5.18 32.02 3.15
CA LEU A 2 -4.91 30.99 4.14
C LEU A 2 -4.93 31.60 5.55
N LYS A 3 -5.67 30.93 6.47
CA LYS A 3 -5.84 31.38 7.85
C LYS A 3 -5.71 30.20 8.80
N ASN A 4 -4.91 30.35 9.85
CA ASN A 4 -4.79 29.35 10.90
C ASN A 4 -5.83 29.66 11.99
N ILE A 5 -6.71 28.68 12.30
CA ILE A 5 -7.76 28.85 13.29
C ILE A 5 -7.75 27.71 14.30
N SER A 6 -8.33 27.94 15.48
CA SER A 6 -8.53 26.89 16.48
C SER A 6 -9.56 25.88 16.00
N VAL A 7 -9.37 24.61 16.35
CA VAL A 7 -10.34 23.53 16.07
C VAL A 7 -11.71 23.83 16.66
N SER A 8 -11.78 24.57 17.78
CA SER A 8 -13.05 25.01 18.40
C SER A 8 -13.85 26.01 17.54
N SER A 9 -13.20 26.65 16.57
CA SER A 9 -13.83 27.63 15.65
C SER A 9 -14.29 27.00 14.33
N LEU A 10 -14.08 25.69 14.13
CA LEU A 10 -14.46 24.99 12.91
C LEU A 10 -15.98 24.94 12.73
N ARG A 11 -16.42 25.10 11.47
CA ARG A 11 -17.83 24.99 11.05
C ARG A 11 -17.93 24.29 9.71
N ALA A 12 -19.05 23.61 9.49
CA ALA A 12 -19.38 23.04 8.18
C ALA A 12 -19.39 24.14 7.11
N GLY A 13 -18.85 23.84 5.92
CA GLY A 13 -18.70 24.82 4.83
C GLY A 13 -17.39 25.60 4.84
N MET A 14 -16.51 25.45 5.84
CA MET A 14 -15.13 25.93 5.77
C MET A 14 -14.28 25.00 4.89
N PHE A 15 -13.32 25.56 4.16
CA PHE A 15 -12.43 24.77 3.32
C PHE A 15 -11.14 24.47 4.07
N LEU A 16 -10.97 23.23 4.52
CA LEU A 16 -9.76 22.77 5.18
C LEU A 16 -8.61 22.71 4.17
N GLN A 17 -7.50 23.39 4.46
CA GLN A 17 -6.29 23.36 3.63
C GLN A 17 -5.19 22.47 4.21
N ALA A 18 -5.01 22.50 5.53
CA ALA A 18 -4.05 21.64 6.24
C ALA A 18 -4.44 21.49 7.72
N LEU A 19 -4.02 20.39 8.32
CA LEU A 19 -4.09 20.15 9.77
C LEU A 19 -2.70 20.37 10.38
N ASP A 20 -2.65 20.93 11.59
CA ASP A 20 -1.41 21.13 12.33
C ASP A 20 -1.07 19.89 13.16
N GLY A 21 0.17 19.41 13.10
CA GLY A 21 0.63 18.23 13.82
C GLY A 21 1.33 17.17 12.95
N SER A 22 1.68 16.04 13.59
CA SER A 22 2.26 14.90 12.87
C SER A 22 1.22 14.30 11.92
N TRP A 23 1.59 14.01 10.69
CA TRP A 23 0.69 13.43 9.68
C TRP A 23 0.08 12.08 10.12
N LEU A 24 0.68 11.38 11.10
CA LEU A 24 0.17 10.15 11.71
C LEU A 24 -1.08 10.38 12.57
N ASP A 25 -1.28 11.60 13.04
CA ASP A 25 -2.40 11.99 13.91
C ASP A 25 -3.56 12.58 13.10
N HIS A 26 -3.44 12.70 11.77
CA HIS A 26 -4.45 13.32 10.92
C HIS A 26 -5.60 12.35 10.62
N PRO A 27 -6.86 12.73 10.94
CA PRO A 27 -8.03 11.88 10.69
C PRO A 27 -8.46 11.83 9.23
N PHE A 28 -7.87 12.65 8.35
CA PHE A 28 -8.22 12.76 6.93
C PHE A 28 -7.02 12.62 6.01
N TRP A 29 -7.27 11.99 4.85
CA TRP A 29 -6.29 11.72 3.80
C TRP A 29 -6.37 12.72 2.62
N LYS A 30 -7.44 13.51 2.56
CA LYS A 30 -7.55 14.62 1.60
C LYS A 30 -6.79 15.81 2.15
N ARG A 31 -5.87 16.36 1.36
CA ARG A 31 -5.07 17.54 1.77
C ARG A 31 -5.90 18.80 1.96
N SER A 32 -7.01 18.90 1.21
CA SER A 32 -7.88 20.06 1.29
C SER A 32 -9.28 19.70 0.77
N PHE A 33 -10.33 20.04 1.52
CA PHE A 33 -11.73 19.77 1.18
C PHE A 33 -12.66 20.63 2.01
N LEU A 34 -13.93 20.72 1.56
CA LEU A 34 -14.98 21.41 2.28
C LEU A 34 -15.43 20.58 3.48
N LEU A 35 -15.40 21.12 4.68
CA LEU A 35 -15.76 20.45 5.92
C LEU A 35 -17.28 20.24 6.02
N CYS A 36 -17.68 19.05 6.46
CA CYS A 36 -19.02 18.76 6.99
C CYS A 36 -18.95 18.53 8.52
N ASP A 37 -20.10 18.41 9.17
CA ASP A 37 -20.18 18.25 10.64
C ASP A 37 -19.48 16.96 11.12
N ASP A 38 -19.60 15.86 10.35
CA ASP A 38 -18.90 14.60 10.64
C ASP A 38 -17.37 14.76 10.60
N ASP A 39 -16.86 15.57 9.70
CA ASP A 39 -15.44 15.84 9.57
C ASP A 39 -14.91 16.63 10.77
N ILE A 40 -15.68 17.61 11.22
CA ILE A 40 -15.37 18.40 12.42
C ILE A 40 -15.29 17.49 13.64
N GLY A 41 -16.24 16.58 13.81
CA GLY A 41 -16.22 15.59 14.87
C GLY A 41 -14.94 14.73 14.90
N LYS A 42 -14.46 14.33 13.73
CA LYS A 42 -13.20 13.56 13.58
C LYS A 42 -11.96 14.38 13.92
N ILE A 43 -11.92 15.67 13.52
CA ILE A 43 -10.82 16.59 13.87
C ILE A 43 -10.75 16.80 15.37
N VAL A 44 -11.89 17.08 16.01
CA VAL A 44 -11.98 17.25 17.47
C VAL A 44 -11.52 15.99 18.20
N ALA A 45 -11.96 14.83 17.76
CA ALA A 45 -11.58 13.53 18.36
C ALA A 45 -10.09 13.19 18.20
N SER A 46 -9.41 13.73 17.19
CA SER A 46 -7.98 13.49 16.94
C SER A 46 -7.04 14.25 17.86
N GLY A 47 -7.55 15.22 18.65
CA GLY A 47 -6.75 16.02 19.58
C GLY A 47 -5.92 17.14 18.93
N ILE A 48 -6.11 17.41 17.64
CA ILE A 48 -5.48 18.53 16.91
C ILE A 48 -6.00 19.84 17.48
N LYS A 49 -5.12 20.83 17.68
CA LYS A 49 -5.47 22.10 18.33
C LYS A 49 -5.74 23.23 17.33
N SER A 50 -5.09 23.21 16.19
CA SER A 50 -5.23 24.24 15.16
C SER A 50 -5.24 23.65 13.76
N VAL A 51 -5.89 24.36 12.84
CA VAL A 51 -6.04 23.95 11.44
C VAL A 51 -5.89 25.16 10.52
N MET A 52 -5.42 24.92 9.30
CA MET A 52 -5.33 25.95 8.26
C MET A 52 -6.54 25.83 7.34
N ILE A 53 -7.31 26.91 7.21
CA ILE A 53 -8.44 27.02 6.28
C ILE A 53 -8.12 27.96 5.12
N ASP A 54 -8.79 27.76 3.97
CA ASP A 54 -8.72 28.66 2.82
C ASP A 54 -10.07 29.39 2.68
N THR A 55 -10.08 30.66 3.05
CA THR A 55 -11.30 31.49 3.04
C THR A 55 -11.76 31.93 1.64
N ASP A 56 -10.93 31.72 0.61
CA ASP A 56 -11.33 31.95 -0.79
C ASP A 56 -12.14 30.77 -1.36
N LYS A 57 -12.05 29.60 -0.71
CA LYS A 57 -12.70 28.35 -1.16
C LYS A 57 -13.82 27.88 -0.23
N GLY A 58 -13.99 28.50 0.94
CA GLY A 58 -14.98 28.16 1.93
C GLY A 58 -15.30 29.30 2.89
N LEU A 59 -16.16 29.04 3.88
CA LEU A 59 -16.54 30.04 4.88
C LEU A 59 -15.37 30.49 5.74
N ASP A 60 -15.39 31.76 6.16
CA ASP A 60 -14.45 32.31 7.18
C ASP A 60 -15.05 32.15 8.60
N GLU A 61 -14.20 32.20 9.61
CA GLU A 61 -14.52 32.17 11.04
C GLU A 61 -15.56 33.23 11.44
N ASN A 62 -15.56 34.38 10.78
CA ASN A 62 -16.43 35.53 11.08
C ASN A 62 -17.74 35.58 10.28
N THR A 63 -18.05 34.58 9.45
CA THR A 63 -19.28 34.57 8.65
C THR A 63 -20.46 34.18 9.52
N GLN A 64 -21.27 35.19 9.94
CA GLN A 64 -22.55 34.96 10.62
C GLN A 64 -23.57 34.45 9.61
N THR A 65 -24.11 33.25 9.85
CA THR A 65 -25.21 32.69 9.05
C THR A 65 -26.52 33.34 9.43
N SER A 66 -26.96 34.35 8.65
CA SER A 66 -28.35 34.84 8.72
C SER A 66 -29.22 33.91 7.85
N VAL A 67 -30.01 33.09 8.52
CA VAL A 67 -31.09 32.28 7.91
C VAL A 67 -32.30 33.20 7.73
N THR A 68 -32.63 33.58 6.51
CA THR A 68 -34.03 33.93 6.16
C THR A 68 -34.26 33.57 4.68
N GLY A 69 -35.28 32.79 4.49
CA GLY A 69 -35.68 32.20 3.22
C GLY A 69 -36.41 33.14 2.26
N ARG A 70 -36.62 32.71 1.05
CA ARG A 70 -37.93 32.58 0.38
C ARG A 70 -37.75 32.03 -1.01
N LEU A 71 -38.64 31.10 -1.29
CA LEU A 71 -39.05 30.61 -2.61
C LEU A 71 -39.51 31.71 -3.52
N SER A 72 -39.22 31.65 -4.83
CA SER A 72 -40.26 31.71 -5.89
C SER A 72 -39.68 31.77 -7.31
N ALA A 73 -40.16 30.85 -8.11
CA ALA A 73 -40.68 30.97 -9.50
C ALA A 73 -39.71 31.24 -10.65
N GLU A 74 -39.74 30.28 -11.56
CA GLU A 74 -39.41 30.38 -12.99
C GLU A 74 -40.28 31.45 -13.73
N PRO A 75 -39.93 31.91 -14.95
CA PRO A 75 -40.29 31.10 -16.11
C PRO A 75 -39.30 31.11 -17.30
N ASP A 76 -39.48 30.03 -18.11
CA ASP A 76 -39.23 29.80 -19.52
C ASP A 76 -38.73 30.94 -20.43
N LEU A 77 -37.75 30.62 -21.28
CA LEU A 77 -37.81 30.84 -22.73
C LEU A 77 -36.73 30.02 -23.45
N ALA A 78 -37.22 29.21 -24.36
CA ALA A 78 -36.47 28.35 -25.29
C ALA A 78 -35.73 29.19 -26.37
N VAL A 79 -34.53 28.75 -26.77
CA VAL A 79 -34.00 28.93 -28.12
C VAL A 79 -33.19 27.67 -28.51
N GLU A 80 -33.52 27.16 -29.70
CA GLU A 80 -33.00 25.94 -30.34
C GLU A 80 -31.53 26.04 -30.79
N GLN A 81 -30.90 24.92 -30.73
CA GLN A 81 -29.77 24.18 -31.28
C GLN A 81 -28.98 24.75 -32.48
N PRO A 82 -27.69 24.27 -32.79
CA PRO A 82 -27.45 22.86 -33.11
C PRO A 82 -26.18 22.19 -32.55
N GLY A 83 -26.32 20.94 -32.34
CA GLY A 83 -25.48 19.77 -32.21
C GLY A 83 -23.96 19.84 -32.23
N GLU A 84 -23.38 19.47 -31.09
CA GLU A 84 -22.11 18.73 -31.02
C GLU A 84 -22.30 17.56 -30.07
N SER A 85 -22.01 16.38 -30.59
CA SER A 85 -22.12 15.11 -29.87
C SER A 85 -21.17 15.08 -28.69
N ALA A 86 -21.71 15.13 -27.48
CA ALA A 86 -20.98 14.80 -26.26
C ALA A 86 -20.50 13.34 -26.30
N PRO A 87 -19.28 13.03 -25.85
CA PRO A 87 -18.84 11.65 -25.67
C PRO A 87 -19.74 10.98 -24.61
N ALA A 88 -20.17 9.77 -24.91
CA ALA A 88 -21.02 8.94 -24.07
C ALA A 88 -20.45 8.88 -22.63
N ALA A 89 -21.33 9.08 -21.65
CA ALA A 89 -21.03 8.81 -20.24
C ALA A 89 -20.50 7.38 -20.09
N PRO A 90 -19.47 7.15 -19.25
CA PRO A 90 -19.01 5.79 -18.98
C PRO A 90 -20.18 4.98 -18.45
N GLY A 91 -20.42 3.83 -19.08
CA GLY A 91 -21.41 2.87 -18.66
C GLY A 91 -21.22 2.44 -17.19
N PRO A 92 -22.21 1.80 -16.57
CA PRO A 92 -22.15 1.42 -15.17
C PRO A 92 -20.87 0.60 -14.94
N THR A 93 -20.01 1.10 -14.05
CA THR A 93 -18.81 0.41 -13.56
C THR A 93 -19.25 -0.98 -13.10
N GLU A 94 -18.72 -2.03 -13.74
CA GLU A 94 -18.92 -3.41 -13.26
C GLU A 94 -18.55 -3.43 -11.78
N ALA A 95 -19.51 -3.84 -10.94
CA ALA A 95 -19.36 -3.84 -9.50
C ALA A 95 -18.14 -4.71 -9.15
N LEU A 96 -17.11 -4.09 -8.58
CA LEU A 96 -15.95 -4.78 -8.03
C LEU A 96 -16.41 -5.99 -7.22
N ALA A 97 -15.80 -7.16 -7.45
CA ALA A 97 -16.14 -8.39 -6.75
C ALA A 97 -16.26 -8.17 -5.23
N PRO A 98 -17.24 -8.80 -4.55
CA PRO A 98 -17.44 -8.56 -3.13
C PRO A 98 -16.16 -8.86 -2.33
N ARG A 99 -15.81 -7.95 -1.42
CA ARG A 99 -14.63 -8.09 -0.55
C ARG A 99 -14.78 -9.34 0.32
N LYS A 100 -13.68 -10.05 0.51
CA LYS A 100 -13.57 -11.24 1.37
C LYS A 100 -12.71 -10.93 2.59
N SER A 101 -12.86 -11.70 3.67
CA SER A 101 -11.91 -11.66 4.77
C SER A 101 -10.57 -12.27 4.37
N VAL A 102 -9.49 -11.95 5.13
CA VAL A 102 -8.19 -12.64 4.94
C VAL A 102 -8.37 -14.15 5.04
N ALA A 103 -9.17 -14.63 5.99
CA ALA A 103 -9.42 -16.05 6.21
C ALA A 103 -10.04 -16.73 4.97
N ASP A 104 -10.96 -16.06 4.28
CA ASP A 104 -11.64 -16.62 3.09
C ASP A 104 -10.75 -16.60 1.84
N GLU A 105 -9.78 -15.68 1.75
CA GLU A 105 -8.93 -15.52 0.57
C GLU A 105 -7.56 -16.19 0.72
N ILE A 106 -7.07 -16.46 1.93
CA ILE A 106 -5.69 -16.85 2.21
C ILE A 106 -5.26 -18.14 1.49
N GLU A 107 -6.12 -19.16 1.40
CA GLU A 107 -5.78 -20.40 0.73
C GLU A 107 -5.72 -20.25 -0.79
N HIS A 108 -6.57 -19.39 -1.36
CA HIS A 108 -6.47 -19.01 -2.77
C HIS A 108 -5.17 -18.23 -3.01
N ALA A 109 -4.86 -17.25 -2.17
CA ALA A 109 -3.65 -16.45 -2.25
C ALA A 109 -2.37 -17.30 -2.18
N LYS A 110 -2.32 -18.32 -1.31
CA LYS A 110 -1.18 -19.26 -1.24
C LYS A 110 -0.96 -20.00 -2.56
N ARG A 111 -2.02 -20.61 -3.11
CA ARG A 111 -1.92 -21.35 -4.39
C ARG A 111 -1.52 -20.43 -5.54
N LEU A 112 -2.12 -19.24 -5.60
CA LEU A 112 -1.81 -18.24 -6.61
C LEU A 112 -0.34 -17.81 -6.51
N PHE A 113 0.15 -17.50 -5.31
CA PHE A 113 1.52 -17.06 -5.08
C PHE A 113 2.55 -18.09 -5.53
N VAL A 114 2.34 -19.36 -5.19
CA VAL A 114 3.22 -20.47 -5.60
C VAL A 114 3.22 -20.63 -7.13
N SER A 115 2.04 -20.68 -7.74
CA SER A 115 1.89 -20.83 -9.19
C SER A 115 2.51 -19.64 -9.95
N ALA A 116 2.21 -18.42 -9.53
CA ALA A 116 2.75 -17.20 -10.16
C ALA A 116 4.29 -17.13 -10.05
N SER A 117 4.84 -17.50 -8.89
CA SER A 117 6.29 -17.55 -8.66
C SER A 117 6.98 -18.56 -9.56
N ALA A 118 6.38 -19.75 -9.74
CA ALA A 118 6.90 -20.77 -10.65
C ALA A 118 6.90 -20.29 -12.11
N GLN A 119 5.84 -19.62 -12.54
CA GLN A 119 5.76 -19.06 -13.90
C GLN A 119 6.76 -17.92 -14.10
N MET A 120 6.93 -17.03 -13.11
CA MET A 120 7.95 -15.96 -13.17
C MET A 120 9.36 -16.55 -13.27
N LYS A 121 9.65 -17.65 -12.55
CA LYS A 121 10.93 -18.36 -12.68
C LYS A 121 11.19 -18.81 -14.12
N LEU A 122 10.19 -19.36 -14.79
CA LEU A 122 10.29 -19.76 -16.20
C LEU A 122 10.52 -18.56 -17.12
N VAL A 123 9.81 -17.44 -16.89
CA VAL A 123 10.02 -16.20 -17.66
C VAL A 123 11.47 -15.71 -17.54
N PHE A 124 12.00 -15.62 -16.30
CA PHE A 124 13.40 -15.21 -16.09
C PHE A 124 14.41 -16.15 -16.76
N GLN A 125 14.18 -17.48 -16.69
CA GLN A 125 15.04 -18.47 -17.32
C GLN A 125 15.01 -18.32 -18.86
N GLN A 126 13.83 -18.16 -19.46
CA GLN A 126 13.68 -17.97 -20.90
C GLN A 126 14.33 -16.67 -21.37
N THR A 127 14.16 -15.57 -20.63
CA THR A 127 14.80 -14.28 -20.91
C THR A 127 16.32 -14.39 -20.82
N ARG A 128 16.84 -15.11 -19.82
CA ARG A 128 18.30 -15.40 -19.72
C ARG A 128 18.83 -16.19 -20.91
N MET A 129 18.02 -17.05 -21.52
CA MET A 129 18.36 -17.77 -22.76
C MET A 129 18.17 -16.93 -24.04
N GLY A 130 17.91 -15.62 -23.91
CA GLY A 130 17.74 -14.70 -25.04
C GLY A 130 16.36 -14.72 -25.69
N LYS A 131 15.35 -15.36 -25.06
CA LYS A 131 13.97 -15.29 -25.55
C LYS A 131 13.36 -13.95 -25.20
N ALA A 132 12.53 -13.40 -26.09
CA ALA A 132 11.78 -12.19 -25.84
C ALA A 132 10.85 -12.35 -24.64
N VAL A 133 10.63 -11.26 -23.90
CA VAL A 133 9.68 -11.24 -22.79
C VAL A 133 8.26 -11.36 -23.33
N SER A 134 7.54 -12.38 -22.89
CA SER A 134 6.19 -12.70 -23.37
C SER A 134 5.13 -12.09 -22.47
N THR A 135 4.46 -11.04 -22.93
CA THR A 135 3.31 -10.45 -22.22
C THR A 135 2.10 -11.39 -22.16
N THR A 136 1.96 -12.31 -23.13
CA THR A 136 0.87 -13.30 -23.15
C THR A 136 0.93 -14.29 -21.98
N VAL A 137 2.11 -14.49 -21.39
CA VAL A 137 2.27 -15.29 -20.15
C VAL A 137 2.09 -14.44 -18.91
N MET A 138 2.53 -13.18 -18.95
CA MET A 138 2.58 -12.32 -17.76
C MET A 138 1.25 -11.63 -17.46
N MET A 139 0.50 -11.21 -18.48
CA MET A 139 -0.77 -10.49 -18.25
C MET A 139 -1.83 -11.34 -17.53
N PRO A 140 -2.04 -12.63 -17.83
CA PRO A 140 -2.94 -13.48 -17.03
C PRO A 140 -2.53 -13.59 -15.55
N LEU A 141 -1.22 -13.56 -15.25
CA LEU A 141 -0.74 -13.52 -13.86
C LEU A 141 -1.12 -12.20 -13.17
N VAL A 142 -0.93 -11.07 -13.87
CA VAL A 142 -1.33 -9.76 -13.36
C VAL A 142 -2.83 -9.73 -13.06
N GLU A 143 -3.66 -10.23 -13.97
CA GLU A 143 -5.11 -10.29 -13.78
C GLU A 143 -5.50 -11.15 -12.57
N ALA A 144 -4.92 -12.35 -12.43
CA ALA A 144 -5.19 -13.22 -11.30
C ALA A 144 -4.74 -12.61 -9.96
N ILE A 145 -3.56 -11.97 -9.93
CA ILE A 145 -3.03 -11.27 -8.76
C ILE A 145 -3.92 -10.08 -8.41
N SER A 146 -4.27 -9.25 -9.40
CA SER A 146 -5.13 -8.08 -9.21
C SER A 146 -6.51 -8.47 -8.70
N ALA A 147 -7.13 -9.50 -9.25
CA ALA A 147 -8.41 -10.02 -8.78
C ALA A 147 -8.35 -10.50 -7.32
N SER A 148 -7.26 -11.17 -6.90
CA SER A 148 -7.07 -11.59 -5.51
C SER A 148 -6.90 -10.38 -4.58
N VAL A 149 -6.09 -9.40 -4.97
CA VAL A 149 -5.84 -8.16 -4.20
C VAL A 149 -7.10 -7.32 -4.07
N ILE A 150 -7.92 -7.21 -5.13
CA ILE A 150 -9.20 -6.48 -5.08
C ILE A 150 -10.16 -7.15 -4.10
N ARG A 151 -10.21 -8.49 -4.04
CA ARG A 151 -11.01 -9.21 -3.05
C ARG A 151 -10.50 -9.02 -1.62
N ASN A 152 -9.18 -9.12 -1.41
CA ASN A 152 -8.55 -8.80 -0.14
C ASN A 152 -7.05 -8.44 -0.33
N PRO A 153 -6.63 -7.18 -0.13
CA PRO A 153 -5.25 -6.75 -0.35
C PRO A 153 -4.27 -7.36 0.66
N HIS A 154 -4.75 -7.79 1.83
CA HIS A 154 -3.90 -8.29 2.90
C HIS A 154 -3.59 -9.79 2.79
N ALA A 155 -4.44 -10.58 2.13
CA ALA A 155 -4.24 -12.03 1.99
C ALA A 155 -2.96 -12.34 1.20
N LEU A 156 -2.88 -11.88 -0.06
CA LEU A 156 -1.74 -12.18 -0.93
C LEU A 156 -0.44 -11.50 -0.45
N THR A 157 -0.51 -10.24 0.00
CA THR A 157 0.66 -9.51 0.52
C THR A 157 1.21 -10.12 1.80
N SER A 158 0.36 -10.74 2.64
CA SER A 158 0.81 -11.46 3.83
C SER A 158 1.47 -12.79 3.50
N VAL A 159 0.93 -13.55 2.55
CA VAL A 159 1.55 -14.78 2.03
C VAL A 159 2.91 -14.48 1.41
N ALA A 160 3.01 -13.40 0.65
CA ALA A 160 4.26 -13.00 0.00
C ALA A 160 5.42 -12.78 0.98
N ARG A 161 5.16 -12.39 2.24
CA ARG A 161 6.20 -12.25 3.27
C ARG A 161 6.73 -13.57 3.84
N LEU A 162 6.04 -14.68 3.59
CA LEU A 162 6.45 -16.01 4.06
C LEU A 162 7.37 -16.74 3.08
N LYS A 163 8.02 -16.01 2.18
CA LYS A 163 8.93 -16.54 1.17
C LYS A 163 10.06 -17.35 1.81
N GLN A 164 10.43 -18.44 1.14
CA GLN A 164 11.64 -19.19 1.44
C GLN A 164 12.81 -18.64 0.61
N HIS A 165 14.05 -18.95 1.03
CA HIS A 165 15.27 -18.43 0.42
C HIS A 165 15.43 -18.77 -1.07
N ASP A 166 14.97 -19.95 -1.49
CA ASP A 166 15.10 -20.41 -2.87
C ASP A 166 14.08 -19.73 -3.78
N GLY A 167 14.56 -19.08 -4.83
CA GLY A 167 13.70 -18.39 -5.80
C GLY A 167 13.23 -16.99 -5.37
N TYR A 168 13.94 -16.37 -4.42
CA TYR A 168 13.60 -15.04 -3.88
C TYR A 168 13.23 -14.01 -4.96
N THR A 169 14.03 -13.87 -6.02
CA THR A 169 13.81 -12.88 -7.10
C THR A 169 12.43 -13.03 -7.76
N TYR A 170 11.98 -14.25 -8.01
CA TYR A 170 10.70 -14.51 -8.68
C TYR A 170 9.52 -14.26 -7.76
N MET A 171 9.65 -14.70 -6.51
CA MET A 171 8.67 -14.45 -5.45
C MET A 171 8.56 -12.96 -5.13
N HIS A 172 9.66 -12.24 -5.19
CA HIS A 172 9.73 -10.79 -5.02
C HIS A 172 8.93 -10.06 -6.11
N SER A 173 9.10 -10.44 -7.38
CA SER A 173 8.31 -9.84 -8.47
C SER A 173 6.80 -10.02 -8.27
N VAL A 174 6.35 -11.20 -7.82
CA VAL A 174 4.93 -11.45 -7.50
C VAL A 174 4.46 -10.62 -6.32
N ALA A 175 5.30 -10.47 -5.29
CA ALA A 175 4.99 -9.66 -4.11
C ALA A 175 4.87 -8.17 -4.46
N VAL A 176 5.81 -7.63 -5.25
CA VAL A 176 5.78 -6.23 -5.69
C VAL A 176 4.59 -5.97 -6.61
N CYS A 177 4.22 -6.92 -7.48
CA CYS A 177 2.97 -6.87 -8.24
C CYS A 177 1.75 -6.69 -7.32
N ALA A 178 1.61 -7.53 -6.29
CA ALA A 178 0.49 -7.45 -5.34
C ALA A 178 0.49 -6.13 -4.55
N LEU A 179 1.65 -5.66 -4.09
CA LEU A 179 1.80 -4.40 -3.36
C LEU A 179 1.48 -3.19 -4.24
N MET A 180 1.96 -3.16 -5.48
CA MET A 180 1.66 -2.11 -6.45
C MET A 180 0.17 -2.05 -6.80
N THR A 181 -0.46 -3.21 -7.01
CA THR A 181 -1.90 -3.32 -7.23
C THR A 181 -2.68 -2.77 -6.03
N ALA A 182 -2.33 -3.19 -4.81
CA ALA A 182 -3.00 -2.74 -3.59
C ALA A 182 -2.85 -1.23 -3.36
N LEU A 183 -1.65 -0.69 -3.61
CA LEU A 183 -1.38 0.74 -3.51
C LEU A 183 -2.14 1.55 -4.57
N ALA A 184 -2.27 1.02 -5.80
CA ALA A 184 -3.06 1.67 -6.85
C ALA A 184 -4.57 1.70 -6.49
N CYS A 185 -5.09 0.62 -5.89
CA CYS A 185 -6.46 0.61 -5.34
C CYS A 185 -6.64 1.65 -4.22
N GLU A 186 -5.69 1.75 -3.29
CA GLU A 186 -5.72 2.74 -2.20
C GLU A 186 -5.65 4.19 -2.71
N LEU A 187 -4.96 4.41 -3.82
CA LEU A 187 -4.90 5.70 -4.52
C LEU A 187 -6.13 5.95 -5.42
N GLU A 188 -7.18 5.12 -5.32
CA GLU A 188 -8.45 5.24 -6.05
C GLU A 188 -8.26 5.35 -7.57
N ARG A 189 -7.33 4.55 -8.13
CA ARG A 189 -7.08 4.51 -9.57
C ARG A 189 -8.15 3.68 -10.27
N ASP A 190 -8.37 3.99 -11.56
CA ASP A 190 -9.24 3.17 -12.40
C ASP A 190 -8.67 1.76 -12.62
N GLU A 191 -9.50 0.82 -13.05
CA GLU A 191 -9.15 -0.59 -13.17
C GLU A 191 -7.99 -0.84 -14.15
N GLN A 192 -7.92 -0.07 -15.25
CA GLN A 192 -6.82 -0.17 -16.21
C GLN A 192 -5.50 0.26 -15.56
N THR A 193 -5.49 1.37 -14.85
CA THR A 193 -4.34 1.90 -14.12
C THR A 193 -3.89 0.93 -13.01
N ILE A 194 -4.84 0.29 -12.31
CA ILE A 194 -4.54 -0.74 -11.31
C ILE A 194 -3.84 -1.94 -11.95
N ARG A 195 -4.34 -2.45 -13.09
CA ARG A 195 -3.70 -3.54 -13.83
C ARG A 195 -2.31 -3.15 -14.34
N GLU A 196 -2.18 -1.93 -14.85
CA GLU A 196 -0.88 -1.41 -15.31
C GLU A 196 0.14 -1.32 -14.17
N ALA A 197 -0.25 -0.83 -13.00
CA ALA A 197 0.59 -0.79 -11.80
C ALA A 197 1.03 -2.21 -11.37
N GLY A 198 0.12 -3.19 -11.40
CA GLY A 198 0.43 -4.60 -11.14
C GLY A 198 1.44 -5.16 -12.15
N ALA A 199 1.22 -4.91 -13.44
CA ALA A 199 2.14 -5.33 -14.51
C ALA A 199 3.52 -4.70 -14.32
N ALA A 200 3.59 -3.42 -13.99
CA ALA A 200 4.83 -2.71 -13.73
C ALA A 200 5.58 -3.33 -12.54
N GLY A 201 4.87 -3.64 -11.45
CA GLY A 201 5.46 -4.33 -10.30
C GLY A 201 5.95 -5.75 -10.63
N LEU A 202 5.23 -6.51 -11.46
CA LEU A 202 5.64 -7.86 -11.86
C LEU A 202 6.94 -7.86 -12.68
N MET A 203 7.13 -6.84 -13.51
CA MET A 203 8.21 -6.76 -14.50
C MET A 203 9.38 -5.87 -14.08
N HIS A 204 9.29 -5.15 -12.94
CA HIS A 204 10.28 -4.13 -12.55
C HIS A 204 11.72 -4.65 -12.57
N ASP A 205 11.91 -5.88 -12.15
CA ASP A 205 13.20 -6.53 -11.94
C ASP A 205 13.63 -7.50 -13.06
N ILE A 206 12.94 -7.53 -14.19
CA ILE A 206 13.22 -8.50 -15.28
C ILE A 206 14.67 -8.40 -15.80
N GLY A 207 15.30 -7.25 -15.70
CA GLY A 207 16.70 -7.04 -16.08
C GLY A 207 17.68 -7.87 -15.24
N LYS A 208 17.30 -8.30 -14.03
CA LYS A 208 18.10 -9.24 -13.21
C LYS A 208 18.29 -10.59 -13.91
N SER A 209 17.46 -10.91 -14.91
CA SER A 209 17.67 -12.10 -15.75
C SER A 209 19.00 -12.08 -16.49
N LEU A 210 19.55 -10.91 -16.83
CA LEU A 210 20.84 -10.75 -17.53
C LEU A 210 22.04 -10.71 -16.56
N MET A 211 21.81 -10.57 -15.25
CA MET A 211 22.90 -10.55 -14.28
C MET A 211 23.60 -11.92 -14.19
N ARG A 212 24.92 -11.89 -13.94
CA ARG A 212 25.70 -13.09 -13.68
C ARG A 212 25.19 -13.77 -12.41
N LEU A 213 25.01 -15.10 -12.45
CA LEU A 213 24.43 -15.86 -11.33
C LEU A 213 25.26 -15.79 -10.05
N ASN A 214 26.58 -15.68 -10.17
CA ASN A 214 27.46 -15.54 -9.01
C ASN A 214 27.28 -14.19 -8.27
N VAL A 215 26.84 -13.13 -8.98
CA VAL A 215 26.49 -11.84 -8.38
C VAL A 215 25.06 -11.88 -7.84
N LEU A 216 24.10 -12.37 -8.66
CA LEU A 216 22.70 -12.43 -8.30
C LEU A 216 22.43 -13.29 -7.04
N ASN A 217 23.12 -14.45 -6.94
CA ASN A 217 22.93 -15.44 -5.88
C ASN A 217 24.04 -15.38 -4.81
N LYS A 218 24.83 -14.30 -4.77
CA LYS A 218 25.93 -14.20 -3.81
C LYS A 218 25.41 -14.26 -2.36
N PRO A 219 25.90 -15.19 -1.54
CA PRO A 219 25.55 -15.23 -0.13
C PRO A 219 26.34 -14.15 0.63
N GLY A 220 25.78 -12.95 0.76
CA GLY A 220 26.43 -11.86 1.50
C GLY A 220 26.30 -10.50 0.79
N LYS A 221 27.06 -9.52 1.29
CA LYS A 221 27.09 -8.19 0.68
C LYS A 221 27.86 -8.23 -0.64
N LEU A 222 27.37 -7.49 -1.63
CA LEU A 222 28.08 -7.24 -2.88
C LEU A 222 29.29 -6.35 -2.61
N THR A 223 30.40 -6.57 -3.35
CA THR A 223 31.50 -5.61 -3.41
C THR A 223 31.05 -4.34 -4.14
N ALA A 224 31.86 -3.29 -4.12
CA ALA A 224 31.55 -2.05 -4.85
C ALA A 224 31.38 -2.32 -6.36
N GLU A 225 32.26 -3.14 -6.94
CA GLU A 225 32.23 -3.52 -8.36
C GLU A 225 31.00 -4.36 -8.70
N GLU A 226 30.66 -5.33 -7.85
CA GLU A 226 29.47 -6.16 -8.02
C GLU A 226 28.18 -5.32 -7.88
N PHE A 227 28.20 -4.32 -6.99
CA PHE A 227 27.07 -3.41 -6.83
C PHE A 227 26.90 -2.51 -8.06
N GLU A 228 27.97 -2.03 -8.69
CA GLU A 228 27.88 -1.31 -9.98
C GLU A 228 27.27 -2.20 -11.07
N ILE A 229 27.67 -3.49 -11.13
CA ILE A 229 27.03 -4.46 -12.03
C ILE A 229 25.55 -4.63 -11.69
N ALA A 230 25.20 -4.73 -10.41
CA ALA A 230 23.80 -4.86 -10.02
C ALA A 230 22.97 -3.64 -10.42
N LYS A 231 23.53 -2.43 -10.39
CA LYS A 231 22.85 -1.19 -10.79
C LYS A 231 22.54 -1.10 -12.31
N THR A 232 23.01 -2.02 -13.15
CA THR A 232 22.64 -2.02 -14.57
C THR A 232 21.25 -2.61 -14.84
N HIS A 233 20.70 -3.45 -13.90
CA HIS A 233 19.46 -4.16 -14.16
C HIS A 233 18.25 -3.26 -14.50
N PRO A 234 18.08 -2.02 -14.02
CA PRO A 234 16.99 -1.17 -14.48
C PRO A 234 17.06 -0.84 -15.95
N GLN A 235 18.26 -0.47 -16.45
CA GLN A 235 18.49 -0.21 -17.88
C GLN A 235 18.35 -1.47 -18.72
N ASP A 236 18.86 -2.60 -18.24
CA ASP A 236 18.76 -3.88 -18.92
C ASP A 236 17.30 -4.35 -18.99
N GLY A 237 16.52 -4.18 -17.90
CA GLY A 237 15.09 -4.44 -17.89
C GLY A 237 14.31 -3.59 -18.86
N TRP A 238 14.59 -2.29 -18.90
CA TRP A 238 14.00 -1.37 -19.85
C TRP A 238 14.28 -1.78 -21.31
N ARG A 239 15.54 -2.15 -21.65
CA ARG A 239 15.91 -2.64 -23.00
C ARG A 239 15.15 -3.91 -23.36
N LEU A 240 15.06 -4.88 -22.43
CA LEU A 240 14.34 -6.14 -22.64
C LEU A 240 12.85 -5.91 -22.92
N LEU A 241 12.25 -4.94 -22.22
CA LEU A 241 10.83 -4.62 -22.32
C LEU A 241 10.48 -3.72 -23.52
N GLN A 242 11.42 -2.98 -24.09
CA GLN A 242 11.17 -2.19 -25.30
C GLN A 242 10.70 -3.05 -26.50
N GLY A 243 11.16 -4.30 -26.58
CA GLY A 243 10.72 -5.26 -27.60
C GLY A 243 9.43 -6.00 -27.26
N ALA A 244 8.87 -5.79 -26.07
CA ALA A 244 7.62 -6.39 -25.61
C ALA A 244 6.47 -5.38 -25.74
N ASN A 245 5.27 -5.87 -25.99
CA ASN A 245 4.07 -5.02 -26.05
C ASN A 245 3.60 -4.67 -24.62
N VAL A 246 4.32 -3.74 -23.96
CA VAL A 246 4.03 -3.25 -22.60
C VAL A 246 3.75 -1.75 -22.63
N SER A 247 3.04 -1.25 -21.60
CA SER A 247 2.73 0.17 -21.48
C SER A 247 3.98 1.02 -21.14
N ALA A 248 3.88 2.32 -21.37
CA ALA A 248 4.91 3.27 -20.96
C ALA A 248 5.18 3.23 -19.45
N GLY A 249 4.15 3.02 -18.61
CA GLY A 249 4.27 2.91 -17.15
C GLY A 249 5.13 1.72 -16.73
N VAL A 250 4.99 0.56 -17.38
CA VAL A 250 5.86 -0.61 -17.14
C VAL A 250 7.32 -0.31 -17.46
N LEU A 251 7.58 0.32 -18.61
CA LEU A 251 8.93 0.73 -19.03
C LEU A 251 9.56 1.72 -18.03
N GLN A 252 8.78 2.70 -17.57
CA GLN A 252 9.24 3.69 -16.62
C GLN A 252 9.57 3.06 -15.25
N VAL A 253 8.79 2.11 -14.78
CA VAL A 253 9.08 1.41 -13.52
C VAL A 253 10.33 0.56 -13.65
N ALA A 254 10.47 -0.22 -14.72
CA ALA A 254 11.68 -1.02 -14.94
C ALA A 254 12.95 -0.17 -14.88
N LEU A 255 12.89 1.06 -15.43
CA LEU A 255 14.04 1.97 -15.51
C LEU A 255 14.28 2.77 -14.23
N HIS A 256 13.21 3.19 -13.51
CA HIS A 256 13.31 4.23 -12.49
C HIS A 256 12.91 3.80 -11.06
N HIS A 257 12.60 2.52 -10.80
CA HIS A 257 12.18 2.07 -9.46
C HIS A 257 13.25 2.23 -8.36
N HIS A 258 14.49 2.50 -8.71
CA HIS A 258 15.58 2.81 -7.78
C HIS A 258 15.93 4.30 -7.69
N GLU A 259 15.14 5.16 -8.32
CA GLU A 259 15.26 6.59 -8.10
C GLU A 259 14.75 6.98 -6.71
N LYS A 260 15.36 8.02 -6.13
CA LYS A 260 14.99 8.58 -4.83
C LYS A 260 14.57 10.03 -4.97
N VAL A 261 13.61 10.46 -4.17
CA VAL A 261 13.02 11.81 -4.29
C VAL A 261 14.06 12.93 -4.14
N ASP A 262 15.14 12.68 -3.37
CA ASP A 262 16.26 13.62 -3.20
C ASP A 262 17.28 13.61 -4.36
N GLY A 263 17.12 12.73 -5.35
CA GLY A 263 18.04 12.58 -6.49
C GLY A 263 19.31 11.78 -6.18
N SER A 264 19.41 11.11 -5.03
CA SER A 264 20.51 10.22 -4.71
C SER A 264 20.35 8.82 -5.29
N GLY A 265 19.23 8.56 -6.00
CA GLY A 265 18.91 7.30 -6.66
C GLY A 265 19.70 7.06 -7.95
N TYR A 266 19.32 6.05 -8.70
CA TYR A 266 19.88 5.68 -10.00
C TYR A 266 18.81 5.11 -10.92
N PRO A 267 18.99 5.08 -12.25
CA PRO A 267 20.21 5.41 -13.00
C PRO A 267 20.34 6.89 -13.39
N HIS A 268 19.26 7.68 -13.39
CA HIS A 268 19.26 9.05 -13.94
C HIS A 268 19.30 10.14 -12.88
N LYS A 269 19.24 9.80 -11.59
CA LYS A 269 19.24 10.72 -10.46
C LYS A 269 18.10 11.75 -10.53
N LEU A 270 16.93 11.28 -10.93
CA LEU A 270 15.72 12.08 -11.00
C LEU A 270 15.30 12.55 -9.61
N ARG A 271 14.61 13.73 -9.53
CA ARG A 271 14.20 14.32 -8.26
C ARG A 271 12.71 14.62 -8.25
N GLY A 272 12.07 14.40 -7.11
CA GLY A 272 10.68 14.79 -6.86
C GLY A 272 9.74 14.29 -7.96
N ASP A 273 8.97 15.20 -8.54
CA ASP A 273 7.97 14.88 -9.56
C ASP A 273 8.55 14.53 -10.94
N ALA A 274 9.87 14.71 -11.16
CA ALA A 274 10.53 14.19 -12.35
C ALA A 274 10.57 12.65 -12.35
N ILE A 275 10.41 12.00 -11.18
CA ILE A 275 10.27 10.55 -11.09
C ILE A 275 8.82 10.19 -11.42
N PRO A 276 8.57 9.32 -12.42
CA PRO A 276 7.22 8.90 -12.79
C PRO A 276 6.44 8.33 -11.60
N LEU A 277 5.13 8.56 -11.55
CA LEU A 277 4.28 8.14 -10.43
C LEU A 277 4.45 6.65 -10.09
N PHE A 278 4.37 5.77 -11.08
CA PHE A 278 4.51 4.32 -10.86
C PHE A 278 5.91 3.94 -10.36
N ALA A 279 6.96 4.65 -10.78
CA ALA A 279 8.30 4.42 -10.26
C ALA A 279 8.43 4.83 -8.78
N ARG A 280 7.80 5.95 -8.37
CA ARG A 280 7.71 6.34 -6.94
C ARG A 280 6.93 5.31 -6.12
N MET A 281 5.85 4.76 -6.66
CA MET A 281 5.09 3.67 -6.03
C MET A 281 5.95 2.40 -5.90
N ALA A 282 6.63 2.00 -6.99
CA ALA A 282 7.48 0.83 -7.01
C ALA A 282 8.64 0.94 -6.02
N ALA A 283 9.27 2.10 -5.87
CA ALA A 283 10.34 2.32 -4.91
C ALA A 283 9.92 2.00 -3.46
N VAL A 284 8.68 2.36 -3.08
CA VAL A 284 8.14 2.03 -1.75
C VAL A 284 7.87 0.53 -1.62
N CYS A 285 7.20 -0.06 -2.62
CA CYS A 285 6.78 -1.47 -2.61
C CYS A 285 7.98 -2.42 -2.63
N ASP A 286 8.97 -2.14 -3.50
CA ASP A 286 10.21 -2.91 -3.63
C ASP A 286 11.00 -2.93 -2.32
N VAL A 287 11.26 -1.76 -1.75
CA VAL A 287 12.02 -1.66 -0.50
C VAL A 287 11.28 -2.33 0.65
N TYR A 288 9.96 -2.13 0.78
CA TYR A 288 9.18 -2.78 1.83
C TYR A 288 9.27 -4.30 1.73
N ASP A 289 9.02 -4.86 0.55
CA ASP A 289 9.14 -6.31 0.35
C ASP A 289 10.58 -6.80 0.61
N ALA A 290 11.57 -6.04 0.17
CA ALA A 290 12.96 -6.37 0.35
C ALA A 290 13.41 -6.42 1.82
N VAL A 291 12.90 -5.56 2.69
CA VAL A 291 13.29 -5.53 4.12
C VAL A 291 12.44 -6.44 4.99
N THR A 292 11.20 -6.78 4.56
CA THR A 292 10.28 -7.66 5.30
C THR A 292 10.34 -9.12 4.86
N SER A 293 11.26 -9.48 3.96
CA SER A 293 11.49 -10.87 3.51
C SER A 293 12.84 -11.39 4.00
N ASP A 294 12.86 -12.65 4.42
CA ASP A 294 14.09 -13.33 4.80
C ASP A 294 15.02 -13.49 3.58
N ARG A 295 16.29 -13.18 3.78
CA ARG A 295 17.37 -13.39 2.80
C ARG A 295 18.48 -14.23 3.42
N PRO A 296 19.29 -14.94 2.62
CA PRO A 296 20.33 -15.84 3.15
C PRO A 296 21.27 -15.22 4.18
N TYR A 297 21.42 -13.89 4.16
CA TYR A 297 22.36 -13.13 4.99
C TYR A 297 21.70 -12.04 5.84
N LYS A 298 20.36 -11.92 5.83
CA LYS A 298 19.63 -10.89 6.58
C LYS A 298 18.24 -11.39 6.95
N ALA A 299 17.97 -11.48 8.25
CA ALA A 299 16.63 -11.76 8.75
C ALA A 299 15.65 -10.64 8.35
N ALA A 300 14.41 -11.03 8.06
CA ALA A 300 13.33 -10.09 7.80
C ALA A 300 13.10 -9.16 9.00
N TRP A 301 12.83 -7.90 8.69
CA TRP A 301 12.32 -6.97 9.69
C TRP A 301 10.84 -7.27 9.96
N GLN A 302 10.42 -6.99 11.18
CA GLN A 302 8.99 -7.01 11.48
C GLN A 302 8.28 -5.92 10.67
N PRO A 303 7.09 -6.18 10.10
CA PRO A 303 6.44 -5.25 9.19
C PRO A 303 6.23 -3.84 9.76
N ALA A 304 5.80 -3.73 11.01
CA ALA A 304 5.61 -2.45 11.68
C ALA A 304 6.95 -1.71 11.92
N GLU A 305 8.04 -2.45 12.19
CA GLU A 305 9.38 -1.89 12.30
C GLU A 305 9.89 -1.39 10.95
N ALA A 306 9.64 -2.16 9.87
CA ALA A 306 9.99 -1.76 8.52
C ALA A 306 9.32 -0.43 8.13
N LEU A 307 8.00 -0.31 8.36
CA LEU A 307 7.27 0.92 8.08
C LEU A 307 7.80 2.11 8.88
N ARG A 308 8.10 1.92 10.18
CA ARG A 308 8.68 2.96 11.03
C ARG A 308 10.05 3.41 10.53
N SER A 309 10.92 2.46 10.19
CA SER A 309 12.25 2.75 9.68
C SER A 309 12.19 3.46 8.33
N MET A 310 11.35 2.97 7.41
CA MET A 310 11.17 3.60 6.10
C MET A 310 10.63 5.04 6.23
N ALA A 311 9.73 5.30 7.18
CA ALA A 311 9.21 6.64 7.47
C ALA A 311 10.32 7.62 7.93
N SER A 312 11.38 7.13 8.56
CA SER A 312 12.51 7.95 9.04
C SER A 312 13.55 8.27 7.95
N TRP A 313 13.47 7.65 6.78
CA TRP A 313 14.45 7.90 5.70
C TRP A 313 14.08 9.14 4.91
N GLU A 314 14.68 10.26 5.31
CA GLU A 314 14.46 11.53 4.62
C GLU A 314 14.93 11.49 3.17
N GLY A 315 14.14 12.07 2.27
CA GLY A 315 14.48 12.18 0.84
C GLY A 315 14.42 10.86 0.05
N HIS A 316 14.12 9.71 0.67
CA HIS A 316 14.07 8.44 -0.04
C HIS A 316 12.76 8.29 -0.82
N PHE A 317 11.62 8.45 -0.18
CA PHE A 317 10.29 8.18 -0.74
C PHE A 317 9.46 9.45 -0.89
N ASP A 318 8.53 9.43 -1.84
CA ASP A 318 7.42 10.38 -1.89
C ASP A 318 6.54 10.21 -0.65
N LYS A 319 6.41 11.27 0.14
CA LYS A 319 5.68 11.22 1.42
C LYS A 319 4.20 10.91 1.24
N THR A 320 3.58 11.39 0.16
CA THR A 320 2.15 11.14 -0.13
C THR A 320 1.92 9.68 -0.52
N ILE A 321 2.79 9.14 -1.39
CA ILE A 321 2.73 7.74 -1.80
C ILE A 321 3.04 6.83 -0.62
N PHE A 322 4.05 7.16 0.18
CA PHE A 322 4.39 6.38 1.38
C PHE A 322 3.24 6.38 2.40
N ALA A 323 2.56 7.51 2.61
CA ALA A 323 1.40 7.59 3.49
C ALA A 323 0.24 6.70 2.98
N ALA A 324 -0.05 6.73 1.68
CA ALA A 324 -1.04 5.83 1.08
C ALA A 324 -0.63 4.34 1.24
N PHE A 325 0.67 4.04 1.08
CA PHE A 325 1.18 2.69 1.29
C PHE A 325 0.99 2.21 2.74
N VAL A 326 1.29 3.05 3.73
CA VAL A 326 1.05 2.72 5.15
C VAL A 326 -0.43 2.46 5.42
N LYS A 327 -1.32 3.22 4.81
CA LYS A 327 -2.77 3.00 4.92
C LYS A 327 -3.17 1.68 4.26
N CYS A 328 -2.63 1.41 3.08
CA CYS A 328 -2.89 0.18 2.33
C CYS A 328 -2.48 -1.08 3.11
N ILE A 329 -1.30 -1.09 3.74
CA ILE A 329 -0.76 -2.25 4.46
C ILE A 329 -1.29 -2.32 5.90
N GLY A 330 -1.68 -1.20 6.48
CA GLY A 330 -2.03 -1.03 7.89
C GLY A 330 -0.81 -0.78 8.78
N ILE A 331 -1.01 -0.04 9.87
CA ILE A 331 0.05 0.23 10.86
C ILE A 331 0.52 -1.06 11.55
N TYR A 332 -0.40 -1.98 11.74
CA TYR A 332 -0.15 -3.32 12.27
C TYR A 332 -0.50 -4.37 11.21
N PRO A 333 0.39 -4.64 10.25
CA PRO A 333 0.09 -5.58 9.17
C PRO A 333 -0.30 -6.97 9.68
N VAL A 334 -1.08 -7.72 8.91
CA VAL A 334 -1.50 -9.09 9.24
C VAL A 334 -0.29 -9.94 9.62
N GLY A 335 -0.41 -10.73 10.70
CA GLY A 335 0.68 -11.52 11.27
C GLY A 335 1.58 -10.78 12.28
N THR A 336 1.35 -9.49 12.53
CA THR A 336 2.10 -8.74 13.57
C THR A 336 1.69 -9.22 14.96
N LEU A 337 2.67 -9.49 15.82
CA LEU A 337 2.46 -9.76 17.26
C LEU A 337 2.31 -8.44 17.98
N VAL A 338 1.22 -8.28 18.72
CA VAL A 338 0.89 -7.06 19.46
C VAL A 338 0.54 -7.35 20.90
N ARG A 339 0.77 -6.36 21.78
CA ARG A 339 0.28 -6.37 23.15
C ARG A 339 -0.95 -5.49 23.27
N LEU A 340 -1.97 -6.03 23.89
CA LEU A 340 -3.21 -5.32 24.22
C LEU A 340 -3.13 -4.68 25.61
N GLU A 341 -3.93 -3.64 25.84
CA GLU A 341 -4.01 -2.92 27.12
C GLU A 341 -4.47 -3.85 28.27
N SER A 342 -5.33 -4.81 27.96
CA SER A 342 -5.74 -5.89 28.89
C SER A 342 -4.58 -6.76 29.40
N GLY A 343 -3.38 -6.65 28.80
CA GLY A 343 -2.21 -7.45 29.11
C GLY A 343 -2.17 -8.79 28.36
N HIS A 344 -2.91 -8.94 27.27
CA HIS A 344 -2.82 -10.11 26.42
C HIS A 344 -1.89 -9.85 25.21
N LEU A 345 -1.24 -10.92 24.75
CA LEU A 345 -0.61 -10.94 23.42
C LEU A 345 -1.63 -11.43 22.40
N ALA A 346 -1.61 -10.78 21.24
CA ALA A 346 -2.48 -11.11 20.14
C ALA A 346 -1.73 -11.01 18.80
N VAL A 347 -2.18 -11.77 17.81
CA VAL A 347 -1.71 -11.65 16.43
C VAL A 347 -2.76 -10.97 15.57
N VAL A 348 -2.34 -10.07 14.71
CA VAL A 348 -3.24 -9.38 13.76
C VAL A 348 -3.69 -10.36 12.68
N LEU A 349 -5.01 -10.44 12.46
CA LEU A 349 -5.64 -11.35 11.51
C LEU A 349 -6.13 -10.65 10.25
N ASP A 350 -6.69 -9.45 10.38
CA ASP A 350 -7.29 -8.69 9.29
C ASP A 350 -7.27 -7.19 9.64
N GLN A 351 -7.49 -6.33 8.65
CA GLN A 351 -7.54 -4.88 8.83
C GLN A 351 -8.99 -4.38 8.82
N ASN A 352 -9.23 -3.29 9.55
CA ASN A 352 -10.45 -2.51 9.44
C ASN A 352 -10.18 -1.25 8.59
N TYR A 353 -10.89 -1.10 7.47
CA TYR A 353 -10.64 -0.04 6.48
C TYR A 353 -10.89 1.39 7.01
N GLY A 354 -11.73 1.54 8.02
CA GLY A 354 -12.01 2.83 8.67
C GLY A 354 -11.11 3.12 9.88
N ALA A 355 -10.40 2.10 10.42
CA ALA A 355 -9.71 2.17 11.69
C ALA A 355 -8.37 1.43 11.65
N ILE A 356 -7.39 2.01 10.94
CA ILE A 356 -6.05 1.40 10.71
C ILE A 356 -5.27 1.10 12.00
N CYS A 357 -5.64 1.73 13.13
CA CYS A 357 -5.06 1.47 14.45
C CYS A 357 -5.80 0.40 15.26
N ALA A 358 -6.96 -0.06 14.78
CA ALA A 358 -7.84 -0.99 15.49
C ALA A 358 -8.20 -2.23 14.64
N PRO A 359 -7.20 -3.07 14.25
CA PRO A 359 -7.41 -4.24 13.40
C PRO A 359 -8.22 -5.35 14.10
N VAL A 360 -8.53 -6.39 13.37
CA VAL A 360 -9.01 -7.66 13.91
C VAL A 360 -7.81 -8.46 14.42
N VAL A 361 -7.86 -8.91 15.67
CA VAL A 361 -6.76 -9.64 16.31
C VAL A 361 -7.22 -10.95 16.93
N LYS A 362 -6.32 -11.92 17.09
CA LYS A 362 -6.53 -13.14 17.87
C LYS A 362 -5.65 -13.08 19.12
N LYS A 363 -6.24 -12.89 20.31
CA LYS A 363 -5.54 -13.02 21.57
C LYS A 363 -5.32 -14.49 21.89
N PHE A 364 -4.16 -14.87 22.44
CA PHE A 364 -3.79 -16.26 22.68
C PHE A 364 -2.90 -16.47 23.90
N PHE A 365 -2.39 -15.38 24.53
CA PHE A 365 -1.47 -15.47 25.66
C PHE A 365 -1.70 -14.32 26.64
N SER A 366 -1.62 -14.58 27.95
CA SER A 366 -1.71 -13.57 29.00
C SER A 366 -0.32 -13.26 29.56
N THR A 367 0.10 -12.00 29.49
CA THR A 367 1.39 -11.54 30.04
C THR A 367 1.33 -11.41 31.57
N LYS A 368 0.12 -11.34 32.17
CA LYS A 368 -0.06 -11.25 33.61
C LYS A 368 0.16 -12.60 34.30
N SER A 369 -0.41 -13.66 33.75
CA SER A 369 -0.25 -15.03 34.27
C SER A 369 0.94 -15.76 33.65
N ASN A 370 1.53 -15.21 32.58
CA ASN A 370 2.55 -15.82 31.72
C ASN A 370 2.13 -17.21 31.19
N GLN A 371 0.86 -17.34 30.77
CA GLN A 371 0.25 -18.59 30.33
C GLN A 371 -0.53 -18.39 29.02
N PRO A 372 -0.60 -19.43 28.16
CA PRO A 372 -1.54 -19.46 27.06
C PRO A 372 -2.98 -19.29 27.56
N VAL A 373 -3.81 -18.62 26.77
CA VAL A 373 -5.27 -18.52 26.99
C VAL A 373 -6.00 -19.11 25.81
N ILE A 374 -7.26 -19.47 25.99
CA ILE A 374 -8.11 -19.92 24.89
C ILE A 374 -8.09 -18.83 23.79
N PRO A 375 -7.71 -19.16 22.55
CA PRO A 375 -7.64 -18.19 21.48
C PRO A 375 -9.02 -17.56 21.24
N GLN A 376 -9.05 -16.22 21.19
CA GLN A 376 -10.29 -15.46 20.94
C GLN A 376 -10.03 -14.38 19.91
N VAL A 377 -10.91 -14.32 18.90
CA VAL A 377 -10.89 -13.24 17.89
C VAL A 377 -11.61 -12.02 18.44
N LEU A 378 -10.96 -10.87 18.32
CA LEU A 378 -11.48 -9.56 18.73
C LEU A 378 -11.37 -8.60 17.53
N ASN A 379 -12.47 -7.95 17.19
CA ASN A 379 -12.44 -6.78 16.32
C ASN A 379 -12.27 -5.55 17.20
N LEU A 380 -11.08 -4.93 17.18
CA LEU A 380 -10.75 -3.82 18.07
C LEU A 380 -11.54 -2.54 17.75
N GLU A 381 -11.98 -2.35 16.49
CA GLU A 381 -12.86 -1.26 16.12
C GLU A 381 -14.24 -1.40 16.81
N LYS A 382 -14.80 -2.63 16.81
CA LYS A 382 -16.11 -2.92 17.43
C LYS A 382 -16.06 -3.05 18.95
N ALA A 383 -14.87 -3.22 19.52
CA ALA A 383 -14.66 -3.39 20.96
C ALA A 383 -14.92 -2.10 21.78
N GLN A 384 -15.30 -0.99 21.12
CA GLN A 384 -15.70 0.29 21.75
C GLN A 384 -14.77 0.75 22.89
N GLY A 385 -13.44 0.61 22.70
CA GLY A 385 -12.45 1.02 23.70
C GLY A 385 -12.24 0.04 24.84
N SER A 386 -12.86 -1.16 24.84
CA SER A 386 -12.64 -2.18 25.88
C SER A 386 -11.24 -2.78 25.84
N ASP A 387 -10.55 -2.72 24.70
CA ASP A 387 -9.15 -3.11 24.54
C ASP A 387 -8.52 -2.39 23.34
N ARG A 388 -7.22 -2.15 23.39
CA ARG A 388 -6.47 -1.51 22.31
C ARG A 388 -5.03 -2.02 22.25
N ILE A 389 -4.38 -1.85 21.11
CA ILE A 389 -2.95 -2.16 20.95
C ILE A 389 -2.15 -1.08 21.66
N VAL A 390 -1.27 -1.49 22.60
CA VAL A 390 -0.36 -0.58 23.31
C VAL A 390 1.04 -0.60 22.72
N ARG A 391 1.46 -1.72 22.12
CA ARG A 391 2.74 -1.84 21.40
C ARG A 391 2.84 -3.08 20.51
N VAL A 392 3.77 -3.05 19.60
CA VAL A 392 4.22 -4.22 18.85
C VAL A 392 5.23 -4.99 19.71
N GLU A 393 5.18 -6.31 19.65
CA GLU A 393 6.10 -7.20 20.34
C GLU A 393 6.98 -7.95 19.34
N ASP A 394 8.23 -8.26 19.75
CA ASP A 394 9.11 -9.12 18.97
C ASP A 394 8.76 -10.60 19.23
N PRO A 395 8.32 -11.37 18.22
CA PRO A 395 8.02 -12.79 18.39
C PRO A 395 9.18 -13.61 18.93
N LYS A 396 10.44 -13.22 18.64
CA LYS A 396 11.64 -13.91 19.12
C LYS A 396 11.82 -13.75 20.62
N ALA A 397 11.47 -12.58 21.18
CA ALA A 397 11.57 -12.33 22.61
C ALA A 397 10.57 -13.20 23.42
N TRP A 398 9.49 -13.67 22.77
CA TRP A 398 8.45 -14.51 23.37
C TRP A 398 8.59 -15.99 23.05
N ASN A 399 9.54 -16.36 22.20
CA ASN A 399 9.76 -17.74 21.76
C ASN A 399 8.48 -18.45 21.26
N PHE A 400 7.72 -17.78 20.36
CA PHE A 400 6.54 -18.36 19.71
C PHE A 400 6.91 -18.94 18.33
N PRO A 401 7.35 -20.20 18.23
CA PRO A 401 7.79 -20.78 16.96
C PRO A 401 6.66 -20.96 15.95
N HIS A 402 5.41 -21.02 16.42
CA HIS A 402 4.22 -21.28 15.61
C HIS A 402 3.31 -20.06 15.43
N LEU A 403 3.82 -18.83 15.65
CA LEU A 403 3.03 -17.62 15.50
C LEU A 403 2.33 -17.55 14.14
N THR A 404 3.02 -17.98 13.08
CA THR A 404 2.49 -18.03 11.72
C THR A 404 1.23 -18.90 11.61
N GLY A 405 1.18 -20.02 12.33
CA GLY A 405 0.01 -20.90 12.36
C GLY A 405 -1.24 -20.23 12.96
N LEU A 406 -1.08 -19.27 13.87
CA LEU A 406 -2.21 -18.61 14.52
C LEU A 406 -3.05 -17.74 13.57
N TRP A 407 -2.44 -17.23 12.48
CA TRP A 407 -3.15 -16.40 11.51
C TRP A 407 -3.31 -17.06 10.13
N LEU A 408 -2.44 -18.03 9.77
CA LEU A 408 -2.56 -18.81 8.53
C LEU A 408 -3.62 -19.91 8.62
N ASN A 409 -3.77 -20.52 9.79
CA ASN A 409 -4.66 -21.67 9.99
C ASN A 409 -6.00 -21.26 10.61
N HIS A 410 -6.57 -20.14 10.20
CA HIS A 410 -7.85 -19.63 10.72
C HIS A 410 -9.05 -20.55 10.36
N ILE A 411 -8.85 -21.66 9.67
CA ILE A 411 -9.90 -22.52 9.10
C ILE A 411 -10.08 -23.83 9.89
N ALA A 412 -9.52 -23.97 11.10
CA ALA A 412 -9.77 -25.13 11.95
C ALA A 412 -9.92 -24.73 13.42
N LEU A 413 -11.11 -24.29 13.78
CA LEU A 413 -11.74 -24.49 15.08
C LEU A 413 -13.23 -24.63 14.88
#